data_ddaece664fef52ead5d08794962c7119
#
_entry.id   ddaece664fef52ead5d08794962c7119
#
_cell.length_a   1.000
_cell.length_b   1.000
_cell.length_c   1.000
_cell.angle_alpha   90.00
_cell.angle_beta   90.00
_cell.angle_gamma   90.00
#
_symmetry.space_group_name_H-M   'P 1'
#
loop_
_entity.id
_entity.type
_entity.pdbx_description
1 polymer ?
#
loop_
_entity_poly.entity_id
_entity_poly.type
_entity_poly.pdbx_seq_one_letter_code
_entity_poly.pdbx_strand_id
1 'polypeptide(L)'
;IVLGRKRTLNTRLMGAALLVAGSTAAFFFFRKGEAENPISPEVFQSFNPLFIVTLTFIVMGFFSWLNKRGKEPSTPRKIGIGMIIAAVGFLIILVASLNLVSPHELKIVDETGVVKFSPVPDSSRVMPYWLISSYLVLTVAELFLSPIGLSFVSKVAPGRFQGLMQGGWLLATAVGNKLLFVGSTFWGTLDLWKLWLIFIVCCLLSALFIFSIMKRLERITK
;
A
#
# COMPACT_ATOMS: atom_id res chain seq x y z
N ILE A 1 -26.61 -21.40 -18.99
CA ILE A 1 -27.06 -20.21 -18.22
C ILE A 1 -27.21 -20.52 -16.73
N VAL A 2 -27.72 -21.68 -16.32
CA VAL A 2 -27.92 -22.07 -14.90
C VAL A 2 -26.60 -22.34 -14.15
N LEU A 3 -25.59 -22.88 -14.82
CA LEU A 3 -24.26 -23.15 -14.25
C LEU A 3 -23.49 -21.87 -13.88
N GLY A 4 -23.69 -20.76 -14.61
CA GLY A 4 -23.05 -19.48 -14.32
C GLY A 4 -23.53 -18.81 -13.03
N ARG A 5 -24.81 -19.01 -12.66
CA ARG A 5 -25.41 -18.39 -11.48
C ARG A 5 -24.96 -19.05 -10.17
N LYS A 6 -24.76 -20.37 -10.16
CA LYS A 6 -24.24 -21.10 -8.98
C LYS A 6 -22.78 -20.77 -8.68
N ARG A 7 -21.96 -20.56 -9.71
CA ARG A 7 -20.54 -20.24 -9.55
C ARG A 7 -20.32 -18.85 -8.95
N THR A 8 -21.15 -17.86 -9.32
CA THR A 8 -21.10 -16.50 -8.76
C THR A 8 -21.61 -16.45 -7.30
N LEU A 9 -22.54 -17.30 -6.92
CA LEU A 9 -23.02 -17.38 -5.54
C LEU A 9 -21.96 -17.99 -4.63
N ASN A 10 -21.30 -19.08 -5.06
CA ASN A 10 -20.23 -19.72 -4.27
C ASN A 10 -19.01 -18.80 -4.09
N THR A 11 -18.62 -18.01 -5.10
CA THR A 11 -17.54 -17.03 -4.96
C THR A 11 -17.91 -15.89 -4.02
N ARG A 12 -19.16 -15.45 -3.99
CA ARG A 12 -19.64 -14.44 -3.04
C ARG A 12 -19.68 -14.97 -1.60
N LEU A 13 -20.15 -16.21 -1.42
CA LEU A 13 -20.16 -16.87 -0.11
C LEU A 13 -18.75 -17.13 0.41
N MET A 14 -17.82 -17.53 -0.46
CA MET A 14 -16.41 -17.71 -0.11
C MET A 14 -15.75 -16.39 0.29
N GLY A 15 -16.02 -15.30 -0.44
CA GLY A 15 -15.54 -13.96 -0.08
C GLY A 15 -16.09 -13.47 1.26
N ALA A 16 -17.39 -13.66 1.51
CA ALA A 16 -18.02 -13.33 2.78
C ALA A 16 -17.47 -14.17 3.93
N ALA A 17 -17.26 -15.47 3.73
CA ALA A 17 -16.66 -16.36 4.72
C ALA A 17 -15.23 -15.98 5.08
N LEU A 18 -14.41 -15.60 4.08
CA LEU A 18 -13.04 -15.10 4.30
C LEU A 18 -13.02 -13.76 5.05
N LEU A 19 -13.97 -12.85 4.75
CA LEU A 19 -14.10 -11.58 5.47
C LEU A 19 -14.50 -11.83 6.94
N VAL A 20 -15.46 -12.71 7.19
CA VAL A 20 -15.88 -13.06 8.55
C VAL A 20 -14.77 -13.78 9.28
N ALA A 21 -14.08 -14.74 8.68
CA ALA A 21 -12.97 -15.45 9.29
C ALA A 21 -11.79 -14.51 9.59
N GLY A 22 -11.45 -13.61 8.67
CA GLY A 22 -10.39 -12.63 8.86
C GLY A 22 -10.71 -11.61 9.95
N SER A 23 -11.93 -11.09 9.99
CA SER A 23 -12.36 -10.14 11.02
C SER A 23 -12.47 -10.81 12.41
N THR A 24 -12.93 -12.08 12.48
CA THR A 24 -12.96 -12.83 13.73
C THR A 24 -11.57 -13.17 14.23
N ALA A 25 -10.67 -13.60 13.35
CA ALA A 25 -9.28 -13.86 13.70
C ALA A 25 -8.59 -12.58 14.21
N ALA A 26 -8.77 -11.44 13.51
CA ALA A 26 -8.27 -10.15 13.95
C ALA A 26 -8.84 -9.74 15.32
N PHE A 27 -10.16 -9.87 15.51
CA PHE A 27 -10.83 -9.57 16.78
C PHE A 27 -10.28 -10.40 17.95
N PHE A 28 -10.14 -11.72 17.78
CA PHE A 28 -9.58 -12.61 18.82
C PHE A 28 -8.09 -12.32 19.06
N PHE A 29 -7.36 -11.98 18.03
CA PHE A 29 -5.94 -11.64 18.13
C PHE A 29 -5.74 -10.35 18.94
N PHE A 30 -6.53 -9.31 18.66
CA PHE A 30 -6.46 -8.03 19.39
C PHE A 30 -6.98 -8.14 20.83
N ARG A 31 -7.96 -9.01 21.09
CA ARG A 31 -8.51 -9.22 22.44
C ARG A 31 -7.56 -9.98 23.38
N LYS A 32 -6.68 -10.84 22.83
CA LYS A 32 -5.66 -11.56 23.62
C LYS A 32 -4.44 -10.71 23.98
N GLY A 33 -4.29 -9.54 23.37
CA GLY A 33 -3.13 -8.66 23.51
C GLY A 33 -3.19 -7.68 24.70
N GLU A 34 -4.13 -7.85 25.61
CA GLU A 34 -4.20 -6.99 26.79
C GLU A 34 -3.15 -7.40 27.81
N ALA A 35 -2.00 -7.05 27.79
CA ALA A 35 -1.09 -6.79 28.89
C ALA A 35 0.37 -7.28 28.77
N GLU A 36 0.72 -8.37 28.09
CA GLU A 36 2.08 -8.90 28.24
C GLU A 36 2.84 -9.25 26.95
N ASN A 37 2.20 -9.28 25.79
CA ASN A 37 2.87 -9.55 24.53
C ASN A 37 2.69 -8.38 23.54
N PRO A 38 3.70 -7.55 23.31
CA PRO A 38 3.64 -6.55 22.25
C PRO A 38 3.42 -7.30 20.91
N ILE A 39 2.41 -6.87 20.16
CA ILE A 39 2.14 -7.41 18.82
C ILE A 39 3.39 -7.20 17.98
N SER A 40 3.99 -8.27 17.50
CA SER A 40 5.22 -8.16 16.73
C SER A 40 4.97 -7.41 15.40
N PRO A 41 5.93 -6.61 14.92
CA PRO A 41 5.80 -5.86 13.67
C PRO A 41 5.45 -6.74 12.46
N GLU A 42 5.86 -8.00 12.46
CA GLU A 42 5.60 -8.98 11.39
C GLU A 42 4.11 -9.26 11.22
N VAL A 43 3.36 -9.22 12.32
CA VAL A 43 1.89 -9.42 12.26
C VAL A 43 1.23 -8.31 11.47
N PHE A 44 1.69 -7.06 11.61
CA PHE A 44 1.13 -5.95 10.84
C PHE A 44 1.39 -6.09 9.33
N GLN A 45 2.49 -6.70 8.92
CA GLN A 45 2.77 -6.97 7.51
C GLN A 45 1.75 -7.94 6.89
N SER A 46 1.14 -8.83 7.70
CA SER A 46 0.11 -9.76 7.24
C SER A 46 -1.21 -9.08 6.83
N PHE A 47 -1.45 -7.84 7.28
CA PHE A 47 -2.63 -7.08 6.87
C PHE A 47 -2.58 -6.71 5.38
N ASN A 48 -1.40 -6.48 4.78
CA ASN A 48 -1.32 -6.16 3.35
C ASN A 48 -1.85 -7.32 2.48
N PRO A 49 -1.35 -8.57 2.54
CA PRO A 49 -1.92 -9.68 1.77
C PRO A 49 -3.41 -9.92 2.07
N LEU A 50 -3.83 -9.79 3.31
CA LEU A 50 -5.24 -9.92 3.70
C LEU A 50 -6.10 -8.88 2.99
N PHE A 51 -5.69 -7.62 2.99
CA PHE A 51 -6.40 -6.55 2.31
C PHE A 51 -6.34 -6.69 0.79
N ILE A 52 -5.22 -7.14 0.20
CA ILE A 52 -5.16 -7.42 -1.23
C ILE A 52 -6.25 -8.40 -1.63
N VAL A 53 -6.37 -9.54 -0.94
CA VAL A 53 -7.36 -10.57 -1.27
C VAL A 53 -8.79 -10.06 -1.09
N THR A 54 -9.06 -9.35 0.00
CA THR A 54 -10.43 -8.89 0.32
C THR A 54 -10.85 -7.68 -0.52
N LEU A 55 -9.97 -6.68 -0.69
CA LEU A 55 -10.29 -5.46 -1.41
C LEU A 55 -10.26 -5.63 -2.93
N THR A 56 -9.55 -6.62 -3.47
CA THR A 56 -9.53 -6.88 -4.91
C THR A 56 -10.94 -7.01 -5.48
N PHE A 57 -11.80 -7.80 -4.83
CA PHE A 57 -13.18 -7.98 -5.30
C PHE A 57 -13.99 -6.68 -5.25
N ILE A 58 -13.78 -5.86 -4.22
CA ILE A 58 -14.46 -4.57 -4.05
C ILE A 58 -14.01 -3.59 -5.13
N VAL A 59 -12.70 -3.44 -5.31
CA VAL A 59 -12.10 -2.53 -6.30
C VAL A 59 -12.46 -2.94 -7.73
N MET A 60 -12.38 -4.24 -8.05
CA MET A 60 -12.79 -4.74 -9.36
C MET A 60 -14.30 -4.54 -9.60
N GLY A 61 -15.12 -4.78 -8.59
CA GLY A 61 -16.56 -4.52 -8.65
C GLY A 61 -16.87 -3.05 -8.88
N PHE A 62 -16.17 -2.15 -8.21
CA PHE A 62 -16.28 -0.70 -8.39
C PHE A 62 -15.92 -0.26 -9.82
N PHE A 63 -14.80 -0.74 -10.36
CA PHE A 63 -14.44 -0.42 -11.75
C PHE A 63 -15.42 -1.02 -12.76
N SER A 64 -15.90 -2.23 -12.53
CA SER A 64 -16.93 -2.85 -13.39
C SER A 64 -18.23 -2.03 -13.39
N TRP A 65 -18.62 -1.51 -12.23
CA TRP A 65 -19.78 -0.64 -12.11
C TRP A 65 -19.58 0.71 -12.82
N LEU A 66 -18.39 1.33 -12.70
CA LEU A 66 -18.03 2.56 -13.43
C LEU A 66 -18.03 2.33 -14.94
N ASN A 67 -17.50 1.19 -15.39
CA ASN A 67 -17.47 0.80 -16.80
C ASN A 67 -18.89 0.71 -17.37
N LYS A 68 -19.81 0.02 -16.68
CA LYS A 68 -21.22 -0.07 -17.09
C LYS A 68 -21.92 1.28 -17.23
N ARG A 69 -21.44 2.30 -16.50
CA ARG A 69 -21.95 3.68 -16.59
C ARG A 69 -21.20 4.54 -17.62
N GLY A 70 -20.22 3.99 -18.34
CA GLY A 70 -19.38 4.76 -19.26
C GLY A 70 -18.52 5.82 -18.62
N LYS A 71 -18.29 5.75 -17.29
CA LYS A 71 -17.51 6.71 -16.49
C LYS A 71 -16.19 6.15 -15.98
N GLU A 72 -15.77 5.00 -16.51
CA GLU A 72 -14.50 4.41 -16.10
C GLU A 72 -13.32 5.30 -16.53
N PRO A 73 -12.44 5.72 -15.58
CA PRO A 73 -11.27 6.51 -15.91
C PRO A 73 -10.29 5.70 -16.77
N SER A 74 -9.55 6.40 -17.63
CA SER A 74 -8.48 5.79 -18.43
C SER A 74 -7.44 5.11 -17.54
N THR A 75 -6.75 4.11 -18.08
CA THR A 75 -5.72 3.36 -17.32
C THR A 75 -4.64 4.28 -16.72
N PRO A 76 -4.08 5.27 -17.46
CA PRO A 76 -3.14 6.23 -16.87
C PRO A 76 -3.75 7.07 -15.74
N ARG A 77 -5.04 7.44 -15.83
CA ARG A 77 -5.73 8.16 -14.74
C ARG A 77 -5.84 7.33 -13.48
N LYS A 78 -6.14 6.04 -13.61
CA LYS A 78 -6.19 5.12 -12.46
C LYS A 78 -4.84 5.05 -11.75
N ILE A 79 -3.74 4.98 -12.50
CA ILE A 79 -2.38 4.98 -11.95
C ILE A 79 -2.10 6.29 -11.19
N GLY A 80 -2.43 7.44 -11.78
CA GLY A 80 -2.26 8.75 -11.13
C GLY A 80 -3.09 8.88 -9.84
N ILE A 81 -4.34 8.41 -9.85
CA ILE A 81 -5.21 8.36 -8.66
C ILE A 81 -4.61 7.42 -7.61
N GLY A 82 -4.09 6.25 -7.99
CA GLY A 82 -3.41 5.34 -7.09
C GLY A 82 -2.24 5.99 -6.35
N MET A 83 -1.45 6.81 -7.03
CA MET A 83 -0.34 7.55 -6.39
C MET A 83 -0.82 8.61 -5.39
N ILE A 84 -1.96 9.28 -5.66
CA ILE A 84 -2.57 10.20 -4.70
C ILE A 84 -3.08 9.43 -3.47
N ILE A 85 -3.72 8.29 -3.68
CA ILE A 85 -4.20 7.44 -2.58
C ILE A 85 -3.00 6.95 -1.74
N ALA A 86 -1.87 6.59 -2.36
CA ALA A 86 -0.65 6.23 -1.64
C ALA A 86 -0.13 7.39 -0.77
N ALA A 87 -0.14 8.63 -1.30
CA ALA A 87 0.23 9.81 -0.53
C ALA A 87 -0.68 9.99 0.71
N VAL A 88 -1.99 9.73 0.58
CA VAL A 88 -2.93 9.75 1.72
C VAL A 88 -2.60 8.65 2.73
N GLY A 89 -2.24 7.44 2.28
CA GLY A 89 -1.80 6.36 3.16
C GLY A 89 -0.57 6.74 4.00
N PHE A 90 0.43 7.35 3.38
CA PHE A 90 1.60 7.88 4.10
C PHE A 90 1.26 9.08 4.99
N LEU A 91 0.29 9.92 4.61
CA LEU A 91 -0.18 11.02 5.45
C LEU A 91 -0.80 10.53 6.76
N ILE A 92 -1.51 9.40 6.74
CA ILE A 92 -2.06 8.79 7.96
C ILE A 92 -0.93 8.43 8.94
N ILE A 93 0.14 7.79 8.45
CA ILE A 93 1.30 7.45 9.30
C ILE A 93 2.03 8.72 9.75
N LEU A 94 2.17 9.71 8.88
CA LEU A 94 2.79 10.99 9.24
C LEU A 94 2.07 11.63 10.43
N VAL A 95 0.74 11.74 10.36
CA VAL A 95 -0.08 12.31 11.44
C VAL A 95 0.09 11.51 12.73
N ALA A 96 0.09 10.17 12.64
CA ALA A 96 0.34 9.30 13.78
C ALA A 96 1.74 9.48 14.40
N SER A 97 2.71 9.91 13.58
CA SER A 97 4.12 10.05 13.98
C SER A 97 4.48 11.42 14.56
N LEU A 98 3.59 12.42 14.51
CA LEU A 98 3.90 13.79 14.91
C LEU A 98 4.33 13.92 16.38
N ASN A 99 3.77 13.09 17.26
CA ASN A 99 4.03 13.11 18.71
C ASN A 99 4.84 11.89 19.17
N LEU A 100 5.46 11.15 18.25
CA LEU A 100 6.28 10.01 18.59
C LEU A 100 7.75 10.44 18.78
N VAL A 101 8.40 9.85 19.77
CA VAL A 101 9.85 9.97 19.94
C VAL A 101 10.54 9.26 18.79
N SER A 102 11.46 9.97 18.15
CA SER A 102 12.16 9.44 16.99
C SER A 102 13.29 8.48 17.40
N PRO A 103 13.62 7.45 16.60
CA PRO A 103 14.64 6.46 16.95
C PRO A 103 16.01 7.04 17.25
N HIS A 104 16.37 8.17 16.63
CA HIS A 104 17.65 8.83 16.88
C HIS A 104 17.73 9.45 18.29
N GLU A 105 16.60 9.85 18.88
CA GLU A 105 16.50 10.39 20.23
C GLU A 105 16.65 9.29 21.31
N LEU A 106 16.32 8.05 20.96
CA LEU A 106 16.45 6.88 21.85
C LEU A 106 17.82 6.21 21.76
N LYS A 107 18.71 6.73 20.93
CA LYS A 107 20.02 6.14 20.69
C LYS A 107 20.96 6.48 21.85
N ILE A 108 21.44 5.45 22.53
CA ILE A 108 22.47 5.55 23.59
C ILE A 108 23.73 4.86 23.09
N VAL A 109 24.86 5.55 23.20
CA VAL A 109 26.16 4.96 22.91
C VAL A 109 26.77 4.54 24.26
N ASP A 110 26.97 3.24 24.44
CA ASP A 110 27.58 2.68 25.64
C ASP A 110 29.08 3.05 25.68
N GLU A 111 29.71 2.98 26.84
CA GLU A 111 31.18 3.25 27.05
C GLU A 111 32.05 2.38 26.12
N THR A 112 31.54 1.24 25.67
CA THR A 112 32.19 0.31 24.73
C THR A 112 31.99 0.69 23.26
N GLY A 113 31.31 1.82 22.94
CA GLY A 113 31.01 2.24 21.58
C GLY A 113 29.85 1.46 20.93
N VAL A 114 29.18 0.57 21.65
CA VAL A 114 28.02 -0.18 21.15
C VAL A 114 26.78 0.69 21.21
N VAL A 115 26.07 0.79 20.06
CA VAL A 115 24.83 1.52 19.96
C VAL A 115 23.70 0.69 20.56
N LYS A 116 23.07 1.19 21.62
CA LYS A 116 21.85 0.63 22.22
C LYS A 116 20.70 1.62 22.05
N PHE A 117 19.48 1.11 22.03
CA PHE A 117 18.28 1.96 22.01
C PHE A 117 17.58 1.85 23.36
N SER A 118 17.23 3.02 23.93
CA SER A 118 16.39 3.08 25.11
C SER A 118 14.99 2.52 24.81
N PRO A 119 14.30 1.91 25.79
CA PRO A 119 12.91 1.51 25.64
C PRO A 119 12.03 2.71 25.26
N VAL A 120 11.09 2.49 24.34
CA VAL A 120 10.13 3.53 23.93
C VAL A 120 9.22 3.87 25.11
N PRO A 121 9.12 5.16 25.52
CA PRO A 121 8.21 5.59 26.58
C PRO A 121 6.76 5.25 26.25
N ASP A 122 5.96 4.87 27.24
CA ASP A 122 4.54 4.53 27.04
C ASP A 122 3.74 5.72 26.50
N SER A 123 4.13 6.95 26.84
CA SER A 123 3.54 8.19 26.28
C SER A 123 3.77 8.37 24.78
N SER A 124 4.75 7.67 24.21
CA SER A 124 5.11 7.72 22.79
C SER A 124 4.57 6.52 22.00
N ARG A 125 3.55 5.84 22.50
CA ARG A 125 2.89 4.74 21.80
C ARG A 125 1.60 5.19 21.15
N VAL A 126 1.38 4.78 19.92
CA VAL A 126 0.11 5.00 19.19
C VAL A 126 -0.66 3.71 19.06
N MET A 127 -1.98 3.86 18.94
CA MET A 127 -2.85 2.70 18.80
C MET A 127 -2.66 1.98 17.47
N PRO A 128 -2.72 0.64 17.44
CA PRO A 128 -2.47 -0.18 16.25
C PRO A 128 -3.34 0.16 15.04
N TYR A 129 -4.53 0.71 15.24
CA TYR A 129 -5.44 1.02 14.13
C TYR A 129 -4.91 2.12 13.19
N TRP A 130 -4.01 3.00 13.63
CA TRP A 130 -3.35 3.96 12.74
C TRP A 130 -2.55 3.24 11.65
N LEU A 131 -1.78 2.24 12.05
CA LEU A 131 -0.98 1.43 11.15
C LEU A 131 -1.86 0.57 10.24
N ILE A 132 -2.90 -0.07 10.80
CA ILE A 132 -3.87 -0.87 10.02
C ILE A 132 -4.60 -0.01 8.99
N SER A 133 -5.04 1.20 9.37
CA SER A 133 -5.70 2.14 8.46
C SER A 133 -4.78 2.56 7.32
N SER A 134 -3.51 2.81 7.62
CA SER A 134 -2.51 3.12 6.59
C SER A 134 -2.30 1.94 5.64
N TYR A 135 -2.13 0.71 6.15
CA TYR A 135 -2.04 -0.49 5.32
C TYR A 135 -3.26 -0.66 4.41
N LEU A 136 -4.46 -0.42 4.94
CA LEU A 136 -5.68 -0.50 4.14
C LEU A 136 -5.65 0.50 2.96
N VAL A 137 -5.32 1.76 3.22
CA VAL A 137 -5.27 2.79 2.19
C VAL A 137 -4.14 2.53 1.20
N LEU A 138 -2.96 2.12 1.67
CA LEU A 138 -1.83 1.76 0.80
C LEU A 138 -2.15 0.54 -0.06
N THR A 139 -2.87 -0.45 0.46
CA THR A 139 -3.31 -1.61 -0.34
C THR A 139 -4.31 -1.20 -1.42
N VAL A 140 -5.23 -0.28 -1.13
CA VAL A 140 -6.10 0.29 -2.18
C VAL A 140 -5.25 0.94 -3.26
N ALA A 141 -4.25 1.76 -2.90
CA ALA A 141 -3.34 2.37 -3.87
C ALA A 141 -2.59 1.31 -4.70
N GLU A 142 -2.11 0.25 -4.08
CA GLU A 142 -1.43 -0.86 -4.73
C GLU A 142 -2.32 -1.56 -5.76
N LEU A 143 -3.59 -1.79 -5.46
CA LEU A 143 -4.56 -2.36 -6.39
C LEU A 143 -4.82 -1.46 -7.61
N PHE A 144 -4.66 -0.15 -7.46
CA PHE A 144 -4.72 0.80 -8.59
C PHE A 144 -3.43 0.83 -9.41
N LEU A 145 -2.28 0.49 -8.83
CA LEU A 145 -0.97 0.59 -9.47
C LEU A 145 -0.55 -0.72 -10.14
N SER A 146 -0.46 -1.81 -9.36
CA SER A 146 0.20 -3.04 -9.79
C SER A 146 -0.53 -3.78 -10.90
N PRO A 147 -1.80 -4.22 -10.75
CA PRO A 147 -2.48 -4.97 -11.81
C PRO A 147 -2.84 -4.09 -13.01
N ILE A 148 -3.18 -2.83 -12.77
CA ILE A 148 -3.57 -1.89 -13.82
C ILE A 148 -2.35 -1.46 -14.63
N GLY A 149 -1.20 -1.22 -13.98
CA GLY A 149 0.04 -0.85 -14.63
C GLY A 149 0.56 -1.96 -15.54
N LEU A 150 0.59 -3.21 -15.06
CA LEU A 150 1.00 -4.35 -15.87
C LEU A 150 0.07 -4.57 -17.06
N SER A 151 -1.25 -4.44 -16.87
CA SER A 151 -2.24 -4.50 -17.95
C SER A 151 -2.04 -3.37 -18.96
N PHE A 152 -1.70 -2.17 -18.50
CA PHE A 152 -1.41 -1.04 -19.40
C PHE A 152 -0.19 -1.32 -20.28
N VAL A 153 0.91 -1.78 -19.70
CA VAL A 153 2.12 -2.14 -20.44
C VAL A 153 1.82 -3.21 -21.49
N SER A 154 1.04 -4.22 -21.14
CA SER A 154 0.63 -5.29 -22.06
C SER A 154 -0.20 -4.79 -23.24
N LYS A 155 -1.03 -3.76 -23.04
CA LYS A 155 -1.89 -3.18 -24.09
C LYS A 155 -1.15 -2.25 -25.04
N VAL A 156 -0.16 -1.52 -24.52
CA VAL A 156 0.58 -0.50 -25.28
C VAL A 156 1.79 -1.10 -26.00
N ALA A 157 2.34 -2.18 -25.48
CA ALA A 157 3.53 -2.81 -26.06
C ALA A 157 3.20 -3.49 -27.41
N PRO A 158 3.99 -3.23 -28.47
CA PRO A 158 3.91 -4.00 -29.70
C PRO A 158 4.13 -5.49 -29.41
N GLY A 159 3.38 -6.39 -30.07
CA GLY A 159 3.42 -7.83 -29.78
C GLY A 159 4.83 -8.43 -29.73
N ARG A 160 5.71 -7.97 -30.63
CA ARG A 160 7.13 -8.39 -30.68
C ARG A 160 7.93 -8.03 -29.41
N PHE A 161 7.58 -6.94 -28.74
CA PHE A 161 8.33 -6.40 -27.58
C PHE A 161 7.56 -6.52 -26.26
N GLN A 162 6.44 -7.23 -26.25
CA GLN A 162 5.57 -7.32 -25.08
C GLN A 162 6.30 -7.88 -23.86
N GLY A 163 7.08 -8.95 -24.03
CA GLY A 163 7.88 -9.53 -22.93
C GLY A 163 8.96 -8.56 -22.42
N LEU A 164 9.64 -7.84 -23.32
CA LEU A 164 10.66 -6.86 -22.95
C LEU A 164 10.06 -5.69 -22.16
N MET A 165 8.91 -5.19 -22.57
CA MET A 165 8.23 -4.08 -21.90
C MET A 165 7.69 -4.50 -20.52
N GLN A 166 7.16 -5.73 -20.40
CA GLN A 166 6.77 -6.28 -19.10
C GLN A 166 7.96 -6.49 -18.18
N GLY A 167 9.07 -7.01 -18.71
CA GLY A 167 10.34 -7.12 -18.00
C GLY A 167 10.85 -5.76 -17.51
N GLY A 168 10.75 -4.71 -18.34
CA GLY A 168 11.07 -3.33 -17.98
C GLY A 168 10.20 -2.80 -16.83
N TRP A 169 8.90 -3.14 -16.83
CA TRP A 169 7.99 -2.80 -15.71
C TRP A 169 8.44 -3.46 -14.40
N LEU A 170 8.76 -4.74 -14.44
CA LEU A 170 9.25 -5.48 -13.27
C LEU A 170 10.61 -4.95 -12.80
N LEU A 171 11.49 -4.59 -13.72
CA LEU A 171 12.77 -3.96 -13.39
C LEU A 171 12.57 -2.61 -12.71
N ALA A 172 11.67 -1.77 -13.20
CA ALA A 172 11.32 -0.50 -12.55
C ALA A 172 10.79 -0.72 -11.13
N THR A 173 9.96 -1.75 -10.92
CA THR A 173 9.47 -2.15 -9.60
C THR A 173 10.63 -2.60 -8.69
N ALA A 174 11.57 -3.38 -9.20
CA ALA A 174 12.75 -3.83 -8.45
C ALA A 174 13.65 -2.65 -8.04
N VAL A 175 13.85 -1.68 -8.95
CA VAL A 175 14.57 -0.43 -8.64
C VAL A 175 13.83 0.36 -7.56
N GLY A 176 12.50 0.49 -7.67
CA GLY A 176 11.67 1.13 -6.65
C GLY A 176 11.81 0.47 -5.28
N ASN A 177 11.76 -0.85 -5.21
CA ASN A 177 11.97 -1.61 -3.97
C ASN A 177 13.38 -1.39 -3.41
N LYS A 178 14.39 -1.29 -4.27
CA LYS A 178 15.76 -0.98 -3.82
C LYS A 178 15.84 0.44 -3.24
N LEU A 179 15.13 1.41 -3.81
CA LEU A 179 15.10 2.78 -3.29
C LEU A 179 14.45 2.89 -1.90
N LEU A 180 13.71 1.89 -1.42
CA LEU A 180 13.20 1.84 -0.06
C LEU A 180 14.32 1.83 1.00
N PHE A 181 15.58 1.51 0.61
CA PHE A 181 16.73 1.63 1.52
C PHE A 181 16.89 3.06 2.06
N VAL A 182 16.41 4.07 1.33
CA VAL A 182 16.37 5.47 1.81
C VAL A 182 15.63 5.55 3.14
N GLY A 183 14.48 4.84 3.25
CA GLY A 183 13.73 4.75 4.49
C GLY A 183 14.55 4.19 5.65
N SER A 184 15.27 3.07 5.43
CA SER A 184 16.09 2.44 6.47
C SER A 184 17.32 3.26 6.83
N THR A 185 17.95 3.93 5.87
CA THR A 185 19.12 4.78 6.08
C THR A 185 18.78 6.01 6.94
N PHE A 186 17.65 6.62 6.67
CA PHE A 186 17.22 7.83 7.39
C PHE A 186 16.41 7.54 8.66
N TRP A 187 16.01 6.28 8.91
CA TRP A 187 15.25 5.88 10.09
C TRP A 187 15.89 6.26 11.43
N GLY A 188 17.21 6.15 11.53
CA GLY A 188 17.97 6.46 12.74
C GLY A 188 18.59 7.86 12.76
N THR A 189 18.25 8.74 11.82
CA THR A 189 18.86 10.07 11.70
C THR A 189 17.85 11.21 11.56
N LEU A 190 16.66 10.94 11.05
CA LEU A 190 15.60 11.92 10.85
C LEU A 190 14.43 11.65 11.80
N ASP A 191 13.68 12.70 12.09
CA ASP A 191 12.40 12.57 12.78
C ASP A 191 11.44 11.72 11.92
N LEU A 192 10.63 10.89 12.57
CA LEU A 192 9.71 9.98 11.87
C LEU A 192 8.77 10.71 10.90
N TRP A 193 8.22 11.85 11.31
CA TRP A 193 7.32 12.60 10.44
C TRP A 193 8.01 13.16 9.18
N LYS A 194 9.30 13.54 9.28
CA LYS A 194 10.09 14.01 8.13
C LYS A 194 10.31 12.88 7.12
N LEU A 195 10.55 11.67 7.62
CA LEU A 195 10.70 10.49 6.77
C LEU A 195 9.44 10.21 5.96
N TRP A 196 8.28 10.22 6.62
CA TRP A 196 7.00 10.00 5.94
C TRP A 196 6.67 11.13 4.96
N LEU A 197 7.06 12.37 5.27
CA LEU A 197 6.90 13.50 4.37
C LEU A 197 7.66 13.29 3.04
N ILE A 198 8.87 12.73 3.08
CA ILE A 198 9.63 12.39 1.88
C ILE A 198 8.81 11.46 0.97
N PHE A 199 8.23 10.40 1.52
CA PHE A 199 7.41 9.47 0.74
C PHE A 199 6.15 10.13 0.17
N ILE A 200 5.48 11.01 0.92
CA ILE A 200 4.34 11.78 0.43
C ILE A 200 4.74 12.63 -0.76
N VAL A 201 5.83 13.39 -0.64
CA VAL A 201 6.35 14.26 -1.72
C VAL A 201 6.68 13.43 -2.95
N CYS A 202 7.36 12.29 -2.80
CA CYS A 202 7.65 11.38 -3.92
C CYS A 202 6.38 10.87 -4.61
N CYS A 203 5.36 10.49 -3.87
CA CYS A 203 4.08 10.05 -4.42
C CYS A 203 3.37 11.18 -5.18
N LEU A 204 3.35 12.39 -4.62
CA LEU A 204 2.71 13.54 -5.26
C LEU A 204 3.47 14.00 -6.52
N LEU A 205 4.80 14.00 -6.49
CA LEU A 205 5.62 14.29 -7.68
C LEU A 205 5.38 13.25 -8.78
N SER A 206 5.29 11.98 -8.41
CA SER A 206 4.98 10.90 -9.36
C SER A 206 3.57 11.05 -9.95
N ALA A 207 2.58 11.40 -9.13
CA ALA A 207 1.24 11.70 -9.59
C ALA A 207 1.24 12.91 -10.56
N LEU A 208 1.91 13.99 -10.19
CA LEU A 208 2.04 15.20 -11.02
C LEU A 208 2.69 14.86 -12.37
N PHE A 209 3.75 14.08 -12.36
CA PHE A 209 4.42 13.62 -13.59
C PHE A 209 3.45 12.85 -14.49
N ILE A 210 2.71 11.88 -13.96
CA ILE A 210 1.73 11.11 -14.74
C ILE A 210 0.62 12.04 -15.28
N PHE A 211 0.09 12.95 -14.48
CA PHE A 211 -0.93 13.88 -14.94
C PHE A 211 -0.42 14.85 -16.01
N SER A 212 0.84 15.25 -15.96
CA SER A 212 1.44 16.14 -16.97
C SER A 212 1.56 15.46 -18.36
N ILE A 213 1.85 14.16 -18.40
CA ILE A 213 1.94 13.39 -19.64
C ILE A 213 0.64 12.67 -20.03
N MET A 214 -0.42 12.85 -19.24
CA MET A 214 -1.71 12.16 -19.36
C MET A 214 -2.28 12.19 -20.78
N LYS A 215 -2.37 13.38 -21.38
CA LYS A 215 -2.92 13.58 -22.74
C LYS A 215 -2.17 12.76 -23.78
N ARG A 216 -0.85 12.62 -23.62
CA ARG A 216 -0.01 11.83 -24.54
C ARG A 216 -0.26 10.33 -24.33
N LEU A 217 -0.36 9.87 -23.10
CA LEU A 217 -0.64 8.47 -22.77
C LEU A 217 -2.03 8.04 -23.23
N GLU A 218 -3.05 8.87 -23.03
CA GLU A 218 -4.42 8.58 -23.48
C GLU A 218 -4.55 8.51 -25.01
N ARG A 219 -3.72 9.26 -25.75
CA ARG A 219 -3.69 9.19 -27.23
C ARG A 219 -3.14 7.85 -27.76
N ILE A 220 -2.20 7.26 -27.03
CA ILE A 220 -1.58 5.98 -27.40
C ILE A 220 -2.50 4.79 -27.06
N THR A 221 -3.42 4.96 -26.12
CA THR A 221 -4.32 3.89 -25.63
C THR A 221 -5.69 3.88 -26.29
N LYS A 222 -6.01 4.87 -27.10
CA LYS A 222 -7.19 4.88 -27.99
C LYS A 222 -6.89 4.20 -29.33
#